data_a9378e46527e27fa2ef70161139377b6
#
_entry.id   a9378e46527e27fa2ef70161139377b6
#
_cell.length_a   1.000
_cell.length_b   1.000
_cell.length_c   1.000
_cell.angle_alpha   90.00
_cell.angle_beta   90.00
_cell.angle_gamma   90.00
#
_symmetry.space_group_name_H-M   'P 1'
#
loop_
_entity.id
_entity.type
_entity.pdbx_description
1 polymer ?
#
loop_
_entity_poly.entity_id
_entity_poly.type
_entity_poly.pdbx_seq_one_letter_code
_entity_poly.pdbx_strand_id
1 'polypeptide(L)'
;PERITGYVEDDIAGEVTAGNRVTLNGILRSAEKNERDKSTVFEIYLDVISVEFEQHEYDEIVITEEDEKKILEISPSIYGLDSVKRAIALQLFGGCHKEMDDGTVMRGDMHILLIGDPGVAKSQLLRYMSALAPRGIYASGKSASAAGLTAAAVRDDFGDGRWTLEAGALVLADKGLACI
;
A
#
# COMPACT_ATOMS: atom_id res chain seq x y z
N PRO A 1 -13.10 -8.16 -2.43
CA PRO A 1 -12.97 -6.86 -3.06
C PRO A 1 -12.99 -7.07 -4.57
N GLU A 2 -13.89 -6.40 -5.25
CA GLU A 2 -13.97 -6.40 -6.70
C GLU A 2 -13.07 -5.28 -7.22
N ARG A 3 -12.39 -5.53 -8.35
CA ARG A 3 -11.63 -4.51 -9.05
C ARG A 3 -12.54 -3.84 -10.07
N ILE A 4 -12.50 -2.53 -10.12
CA ILE A 4 -13.15 -1.74 -11.15
C ILE A 4 -12.14 -0.77 -11.73
N THR A 5 -12.16 -0.58 -13.04
CA THR A 5 -11.30 0.39 -13.71
C THR A 5 -11.99 1.75 -13.68
N GLY A 6 -11.32 2.78 -13.21
CA GLY A 6 -11.77 4.17 -13.23
C GLY A 6 -11.01 4.94 -14.31
N TYR A 7 -11.71 5.66 -15.17
CA TYR A 7 -11.14 6.62 -16.10
C TYR A 7 -11.23 8.02 -15.53
N VAL A 8 -10.10 8.69 -15.51
CA VAL A 8 -9.94 10.06 -15.00
C VAL A 8 -9.43 10.93 -16.14
N GLU A 9 -10.14 11.99 -16.46
CA GLU A 9 -9.81 12.91 -17.56
C GLU A 9 -9.65 14.35 -17.06
N ASP A 10 -9.15 15.20 -17.91
CA ASP A 10 -8.98 16.65 -17.73
C ASP A 10 -8.14 17.04 -16.50
N ASP A 11 -8.61 17.98 -15.71
CA ASP A 11 -7.96 18.57 -14.53
C ASP A 11 -7.78 17.60 -13.37
N ILE A 12 -8.57 16.55 -13.28
CA ILE A 12 -8.45 15.50 -12.25
C ILE A 12 -7.34 14.50 -12.60
N ALA A 13 -6.98 14.42 -13.90
CA ALA A 13 -5.92 13.52 -14.36
C ALA A 13 -4.57 13.99 -13.82
N GLY A 14 -3.92 13.16 -13.03
CA GLY A 14 -2.61 13.46 -12.41
C GLY A 14 -2.68 13.85 -10.92
N GLU A 15 -3.85 14.17 -10.39
CA GLU A 15 -4.01 14.37 -8.94
C GLU A 15 -3.93 13.07 -8.15
N VAL A 16 -4.40 11.98 -8.75
CA VAL A 16 -4.40 10.65 -8.11
C VAL A 16 -3.08 9.94 -8.37
N THR A 17 -2.39 9.57 -7.30
CA THR A 17 -1.17 8.78 -7.34
C THR A 17 -1.41 7.35 -6.83
N ALA A 18 -0.59 6.41 -7.30
CA ALA A 18 -0.66 5.03 -6.86
C ALA A 18 -0.49 4.93 -5.33
N GLY A 19 -1.40 4.21 -4.67
CA GLY A 19 -1.41 4.06 -3.22
C GLY A 19 -2.32 5.03 -2.47
N ASN A 20 -2.88 6.05 -3.12
CA ASN A 20 -3.84 6.93 -2.47
C ASN A 20 -5.16 6.19 -2.20
N ARG A 21 -5.76 6.46 -1.03
CA ARG A 21 -7.15 6.11 -0.77
C ARG A 21 -8.01 7.27 -1.21
N VAL A 22 -8.95 6.96 -2.09
CA VAL A 22 -9.81 7.98 -2.69
C VAL A 22 -11.25 7.47 -2.74
N THR A 23 -12.20 8.38 -2.56
CA THR A 23 -13.60 8.16 -2.87
C THR A 23 -13.86 8.73 -4.26
N LEU A 24 -14.26 7.87 -5.17
CA LEU A 24 -14.54 8.25 -6.56
C LEU A 24 -16.04 8.38 -6.78
N ASN A 25 -16.47 9.53 -7.27
CA ASN A 25 -17.83 9.74 -7.76
C ASN A 25 -17.80 9.75 -9.28
N GLY A 26 -18.64 8.95 -9.91
CA GLY A 26 -18.63 8.82 -11.36
C GLY A 26 -19.84 8.10 -11.92
N ILE A 27 -19.87 7.99 -13.24
CA ILE A 27 -20.92 7.29 -13.97
C ILE A 27 -20.43 5.91 -14.37
N LEU A 28 -21.16 4.89 -13.99
CA LEU A 28 -20.87 3.52 -14.41
C LEU A 28 -21.21 3.35 -15.88
N ARG A 29 -20.22 2.97 -16.67
CA ARG A 29 -20.38 2.72 -18.11
C ARG A 29 -19.95 1.31 -18.48
N SER A 30 -20.37 0.84 -19.64
CA SER A 30 -19.96 -0.44 -20.20
C SER A 30 -19.34 -0.22 -21.58
N ALA A 31 -18.23 -0.90 -21.86
CA ALA A 31 -17.61 -0.93 -23.19
C ALA A 31 -17.41 -2.37 -23.66
N GLU A 32 -17.43 -2.57 -24.98
CA GLU A 32 -17.10 -3.86 -25.57
C GLU A 32 -15.61 -4.15 -25.41
N LYS A 33 -15.26 -5.34 -24.97
CA LYS A 33 -13.88 -5.75 -24.65
C LYS A 33 -12.96 -5.78 -25.87
N ASN A 34 -13.49 -5.93 -27.09
CA ASN A 34 -12.72 -5.95 -28.33
C ASN A 34 -13.60 -5.57 -29.52
N GLU A 35 -13.26 -4.49 -30.20
CA GLU A 35 -13.90 -4.11 -31.47
C GLU A 35 -13.64 -5.11 -32.63
N ARG A 36 -12.57 -5.92 -32.51
CA ARG A 36 -12.18 -6.90 -33.56
C ARG A 36 -12.82 -8.27 -33.44
N ASP A 37 -13.11 -8.71 -32.23
CA ASP A 37 -13.91 -9.89 -31.95
C ASP A 37 -15.28 -9.40 -31.49
N LYS A 38 -16.34 -9.71 -32.21
CA LYS A 38 -17.73 -9.45 -31.81
C LYS A 38 -18.07 -10.27 -30.55
N SER A 39 -17.38 -9.97 -29.48
CA SER A 39 -17.57 -10.56 -28.17
C SER A 39 -18.80 -9.93 -27.53
N THR A 40 -19.70 -10.75 -27.03
CA THR A 40 -20.84 -10.29 -26.24
C THR A 40 -20.45 -9.97 -24.78
N VAL A 41 -19.16 -9.88 -24.48
CA VAL A 41 -18.65 -9.59 -23.13
C VAL A 41 -18.42 -8.11 -23.03
N PHE A 42 -19.16 -7.46 -22.13
CA PHE A 42 -18.99 -6.05 -21.77
C PHE A 42 -18.13 -5.96 -20.50
N GLU A 43 -17.20 -5.03 -20.47
CA GLU A 43 -16.52 -4.64 -19.25
C GLU A 43 -17.15 -3.37 -18.68
N ILE A 44 -17.25 -3.34 -17.36
CA ILE A 44 -17.85 -2.22 -16.63
C ILE A 44 -16.69 -1.36 -16.13
N TYR A 45 -16.76 -0.07 -16.38
CA TYR A 45 -15.81 0.91 -15.88
C TYR A 45 -16.51 2.13 -15.29
N LEU A 46 -15.82 2.86 -14.45
CA LEU A 46 -16.30 4.09 -13.84
C LEU A 46 -15.70 5.29 -14.58
N ASP A 47 -16.55 6.10 -15.18
CA ASP A 47 -16.19 7.41 -15.74
C ASP A 47 -16.21 8.42 -14.57
N VAL A 48 -15.03 8.80 -14.09
CA VAL A 48 -14.85 9.54 -12.83
C VAL A 48 -15.10 11.02 -13.07
N ILE A 49 -16.02 11.60 -12.29
CA ILE A 49 -16.39 13.02 -12.35
C ILE A 49 -15.68 13.81 -11.24
N SER A 50 -15.53 13.21 -10.05
CA SER A 50 -14.83 13.85 -8.94
C SER A 50 -14.09 12.84 -8.09
N VAL A 51 -13.00 13.29 -7.52
CA VAL A 51 -12.15 12.52 -6.62
C VAL A 51 -12.09 13.23 -5.28
N GLU A 52 -12.42 12.51 -4.22
CA GLU A 52 -12.23 12.97 -2.85
C GLU A 52 -11.12 12.15 -2.22
N PHE A 53 -10.08 12.80 -1.76
CA PHE A 53 -8.97 12.13 -1.09
C PHE A 53 -9.36 11.84 0.36
N GLU A 54 -9.36 10.57 0.75
CA GLU A 54 -9.47 10.15 2.16
C GLU A 54 -8.11 10.35 2.87
N GLN A 55 -7.41 11.42 2.57
CA GLN A 55 -6.21 11.77 3.30
C GLN A 55 -6.64 12.48 4.59
N HIS A 56 -6.69 11.71 5.67
CA HIS A 56 -6.37 12.32 6.95
C HIS A 56 -4.92 12.78 6.84
N GLU A 57 -4.70 14.07 6.78
CA GLU A 57 -3.37 14.64 6.94
C GLU A 57 -2.79 14.02 8.20
N TYR A 58 -1.53 13.56 8.13
CA TYR A 58 -0.87 12.87 9.26
C TYR A 58 -0.84 13.75 10.52
N ASP A 59 -1.12 15.03 10.38
CA ASP A 59 -1.21 16.01 11.48
C ASP A 59 -2.52 15.91 12.30
N GLU A 60 -3.53 15.17 11.82
CA GLU A 60 -4.83 15.01 12.52
C GLU A 60 -5.08 13.60 13.08
N ILE A 61 -4.08 12.73 13.09
CA ILE A 61 -4.23 11.42 13.72
C ILE A 61 -4.28 11.60 15.23
N VAL A 62 -5.48 11.65 15.78
CA VAL A 62 -5.69 11.58 17.21
C VAL A 62 -5.42 10.15 17.66
N ILE A 63 -4.27 9.92 18.27
CA ILE A 63 -3.93 8.63 18.89
C ILE A 63 -4.87 8.46 20.08
N THR A 64 -5.73 7.44 20.02
CA THR A 64 -6.64 7.11 21.10
C THR A 64 -5.92 6.26 22.16
N GLU A 65 -6.46 6.21 23.39
CA GLU A 65 -5.92 5.34 24.45
C GLU A 65 -5.93 3.85 24.06
N GLU A 66 -6.84 3.45 23.17
CA GLU A 66 -6.88 2.10 22.59
C GLU A 66 -5.73 1.86 21.62
N ASP A 67 -5.35 2.86 20.85
CA ASP A 67 -4.23 2.77 19.92
C ASP A 67 -2.91 2.74 20.66
N GLU A 68 -2.75 3.51 21.74
CA GLU A 68 -1.60 3.41 22.63
C GLU A 68 -1.45 2.01 23.21
N LYS A 69 -2.53 1.41 23.69
CA LYS A 69 -2.50 0.01 24.17
C LYS A 69 -2.11 -0.98 23.10
N LYS A 70 -2.66 -0.85 21.89
CA LYS A 70 -2.30 -1.71 20.75
C LYS A 70 -0.83 -1.58 20.35
N ILE A 71 -0.27 -0.37 20.44
CA ILE A 71 1.14 -0.10 20.16
C ILE A 71 2.04 -0.65 21.28
N LEU A 72 1.66 -0.50 22.54
CA LEU A 72 2.40 -1.01 23.69
C LEU A 72 2.34 -2.54 23.79
N GLU A 73 1.23 -3.15 23.38
CA GLU A 73 1.01 -4.61 23.38
C GLU A 73 1.13 -5.20 21.98
N ILE A 74 2.27 -5.00 21.31
CA ILE A 74 2.49 -5.59 19.98
C ILE A 74 2.29 -7.09 20.03
N SER A 75 1.30 -7.56 19.25
CA SER A 75 0.94 -8.97 19.13
C SER A 75 0.75 -9.66 20.49
N PRO A 76 -0.30 -9.33 21.23
CA PRO A 76 -0.54 -9.88 22.58
C PRO A 76 -0.70 -11.41 22.59
N SER A 77 -1.13 -11.99 21.47
CA SER A 77 -1.25 -13.43 21.27
C SER A 77 0.10 -14.18 21.23
N ILE A 78 1.22 -13.47 21.07
CA ILE A 78 2.56 -14.06 21.04
C ILE A 78 3.23 -13.80 22.37
N TYR A 79 3.50 -14.88 23.11
CA TYR A 79 4.20 -14.80 24.39
C TYR A 79 5.71 -14.58 24.19
N GLY A 80 6.30 -13.69 24.98
CA GLY A 80 7.73 -13.37 24.93
C GLY A 80 8.12 -12.54 23.69
N LEU A 81 9.36 -12.68 23.25
CA LEU A 81 9.98 -11.92 22.16
C LEU A 81 9.98 -10.39 22.40
N ASP A 82 10.11 -9.96 23.66
CA ASP A 82 9.98 -8.55 24.07
C ASP A 82 10.96 -7.63 23.35
N SER A 83 12.20 -8.08 23.14
CA SER A 83 13.20 -7.32 22.40
C SER A 83 12.82 -7.14 20.91
N VAL A 84 12.25 -8.17 20.30
CA VAL A 84 11.77 -8.13 18.90
C VAL A 84 10.56 -7.21 18.78
N LYS A 85 9.59 -7.36 19.69
CA LYS A 85 8.40 -6.50 19.75
C LYS A 85 8.79 -5.03 19.93
N ARG A 86 9.73 -4.76 20.83
CA ARG A 86 10.24 -3.40 21.04
C ARG A 86 10.95 -2.83 19.81
N ALA A 87 11.74 -3.64 19.10
CA ALA A 87 12.38 -3.22 17.85
C ALA A 87 11.34 -2.87 16.77
N ILE A 88 10.31 -3.69 16.64
CA ILE A 88 9.22 -3.47 15.71
C ILE A 88 8.41 -2.22 16.09
N ALA A 89 8.15 -1.99 17.39
CA ALA A 89 7.52 -0.75 17.85
C ALA A 89 8.33 0.48 17.45
N LEU A 90 9.63 0.46 17.67
CA LEU A 90 10.52 1.55 17.27
C LEU A 90 10.53 1.77 15.75
N GLN A 91 10.42 0.71 14.96
CA GLN A 91 10.29 0.80 13.50
C GLN A 91 9.02 1.56 13.09
N LEU A 92 7.89 1.32 13.76
CA LEU A 92 6.63 2.01 13.45
C LEU A 92 6.73 3.53 13.63
N PHE A 93 7.43 3.97 14.67
CA PHE A 93 7.63 5.40 14.92
C PHE A 93 8.70 6.01 14.01
N GLY A 94 9.60 5.16 13.47
CA GLY A 94 10.72 5.63 12.68
C GLY A 94 11.70 6.48 13.47
N GLY A 95 12.65 7.11 12.77
CA GLY A 95 13.59 8.07 13.29
C GLY A 95 13.46 9.42 12.58
N CYS A 96 14.09 10.45 13.13
CA CYS A 96 14.11 11.76 12.51
C CYS A 96 15.03 11.77 11.26
N HIS A 97 14.53 12.28 10.18
CA HIS A 97 15.36 12.64 9.02
C HIS A 97 16.28 13.79 9.41
N LYS A 98 17.58 13.68 9.12
CA LYS A 98 18.57 14.71 9.46
C LYS A 98 19.40 15.04 8.23
N GLU A 99 19.52 16.33 7.94
CA GLU A 99 20.47 16.86 6.99
C GLU A 99 21.67 17.41 7.80
N MET A 100 22.87 17.00 7.45
CA MET A 100 24.10 17.46 8.05
C MET A 100 24.65 18.67 7.29
N ASP A 101 25.47 19.49 7.94
CA ASP A 101 26.08 20.69 7.34
C ASP A 101 26.98 20.38 6.14
N ASP A 102 27.44 19.15 6.01
CA ASP A 102 28.25 18.64 4.88
C ASP A 102 27.41 18.17 3.69
N GLY A 103 26.08 18.32 3.74
CA GLY A 103 25.14 17.85 2.72
C GLY A 103 24.81 16.36 2.81
N THR A 104 25.31 15.64 3.82
CA THR A 104 24.97 14.24 4.05
C THR A 104 23.55 14.13 4.62
N VAL A 105 22.74 13.25 4.04
CA VAL A 105 21.37 13.00 4.48
C VAL A 105 21.30 11.68 5.24
N MET A 106 20.87 11.72 6.49
CA MET A 106 20.55 10.54 7.29
C MET A 106 19.04 10.29 7.26
N ARG A 107 18.64 9.15 6.66
CA ARG A 107 17.25 8.74 6.65
C ARG A 107 16.77 8.34 8.03
N GLY A 108 15.48 8.62 8.33
CA GLY A 108 14.82 8.17 9.55
C GLY A 108 14.22 6.76 9.45
N ASP A 109 14.10 6.21 8.24
CA ASP A 109 13.45 4.93 8.00
C ASP A 109 14.33 3.77 8.46
N MET A 110 13.74 2.87 9.25
CA MET A 110 14.41 1.67 9.76
C MET A 110 13.83 0.42 9.09
N HIS A 111 14.71 -0.50 8.69
CA HIS A 111 14.33 -1.79 8.16
C HIS A 111 14.73 -2.90 9.12
N ILE A 112 13.83 -3.88 9.31
CA ILE A 112 14.07 -5.03 10.19
C ILE A 112 14.01 -6.30 9.36
N LEU A 113 15.03 -7.16 9.53
CA LEU A 113 15.06 -8.51 8.98
C LEU A 113 14.93 -9.52 10.11
N LEU A 114 13.86 -10.33 10.09
CA LEU A 114 13.60 -11.38 11.06
C LEU A 114 14.15 -12.72 10.55
N ILE A 115 15.22 -13.20 11.17
CA ILE A 115 15.83 -14.51 10.85
C ILE A 115 15.62 -15.45 12.03
N GLY A 116 15.27 -16.70 11.78
CA GLY A 116 15.09 -17.71 12.80
C GLY A 116 14.40 -18.96 12.26
N ASP A 117 14.28 -19.98 13.09
CA ASP A 117 13.70 -21.28 12.75
C ASP A 117 12.22 -21.18 12.32
N PRO A 118 11.70 -22.18 11.59
CA PRO A 118 10.28 -22.31 11.35
C PRO A 118 9.49 -22.40 12.66
N GLY A 119 8.29 -21.81 12.71
CA GLY A 119 7.40 -21.91 13.86
C GLY A 119 7.61 -20.88 14.98
N VAL A 120 8.62 -20.00 14.92
CA VAL A 120 8.87 -18.94 15.93
C VAL A 120 8.03 -17.68 15.72
N ALA A 121 6.87 -17.80 15.17
CA ALA A 121 5.86 -16.72 15.00
C ALA A 121 6.27 -15.50 14.13
N LYS A 122 7.37 -15.56 13.34
CA LYS A 122 7.80 -14.44 12.48
C LYS A 122 6.69 -13.91 11.58
N SER A 123 6.03 -14.81 10.84
CA SER A 123 4.94 -14.41 9.92
C SER A 123 3.71 -13.88 10.63
N GLN A 124 3.47 -14.28 11.88
CA GLN A 124 2.37 -13.75 12.69
C GLN A 124 2.66 -12.32 13.12
N LEU A 125 3.90 -12.03 13.51
CA LEU A 125 4.34 -10.66 13.80
C LEU A 125 4.16 -9.76 12.58
N LEU A 126 4.61 -10.21 11.40
CA LEU A 126 4.46 -9.43 10.15
C LEU A 126 2.99 -9.16 9.81
N ARG A 127 2.11 -10.16 9.94
CA ARG A 127 0.66 -9.99 9.70
C ARG A 127 0.03 -9.01 10.69
N TYR A 128 0.39 -9.11 11.96
CA TYR A 128 -0.10 -8.19 12.98
C TYR A 128 0.33 -6.75 12.65
N MET A 129 1.58 -6.56 12.26
CA MET A 129 2.13 -5.26 11.93
C MET A 129 1.49 -4.65 10.68
N SER A 130 1.22 -5.47 9.66
CA SER A 130 0.53 -4.99 8.45
C SER A 130 -0.92 -4.58 8.73
N ALA A 131 -1.56 -5.14 9.75
CA ALA A 131 -2.90 -4.76 10.19
C ALA A 131 -2.90 -3.53 11.12
N LEU A 132 -1.82 -3.34 11.90
CA LEU A 132 -1.69 -2.21 12.83
C LEU A 132 -1.28 -0.93 12.13
N ALA A 133 -0.36 -0.99 11.16
CA ALA A 133 0.13 0.17 10.44
C ALA A 133 -0.95 0.78 9.54
N PRO A 134 -1.11 2.12 9.52
CA PRO A 134 -2.14 2.79 8.71
C PRO A 134 -2.07 2.45 7.21
N ARG A 135 -0.86 2.26 6.68
CA ARG A 135 -0.57 1.78 5.32
C ARG A 135 0.26 0.51 5.38
N GLY A 136 -0.26 -0.52 6.06
CA GLY A 136 0.40 -1.81 6.18
C GLY A 136 0.07 -2.71 5.00
N ILE A 137 1.07 -3.10 4.23
CA ILE A 137 0.93 -4.06 3.12
C ILE A 137 1.64 -5.36 3.52
N TYR A 138 0.93 -6.48 3.41
CA TYR A 138 1.53 -7.81 3.56
C TYR A 138 1.67 -8.47 2.19
N ALA A 139 2.91 -8.81 1.83
CA ALA A 139 3.22 -9.54 0.61
C ALA A 139 4.03 -10.80 0.93
N SER A 140 3.77 -11.89 0.21
CA SER A 140 4.58 -13.10 0.35
C SER A 140 5.75 -13.06 -0.62
N GLY A 141 6.97 -12.95 -0.11
CA GLY A 141 8.18 -12.92 -0.92
C GLY A 141 8.37 -14.18 -1.79
N LYS A 142 7.78 -15.32 -1.38
CA LYS A 142 7.85 -16.57 -2.15
C LYS A 142 6.94 -16.57 -3.39
N SER A 143 5.81 -15.89 -3.33
CA SER A 143 4.81 -15.82 -4.42
C SER A 143 4.85 -14.51 -5.20
N ALA A 144 5.51 -13.50 -4.67
CA ALA A 144 5.64 -12.22 -5.33
C ALA A 144 6.77 -12.27 -6.38
N SER A 145 6.44 -11.96 -7.63
CA SER A 145 7.44 -11.66 -8.64
C SER A 145 8.13 -10.32 -8.33
N ALA A 146 9.32 -10.09 -8.87
CA ALA A 146 9.99 -8.80 -8.73
C ALA A 146 9.08 -7.64 -9.20
N ALA A 147 8.35 -7.83 -10.29
CA ALA A 147 7.38 -6.88 -10.80
C ALA A 147 6.20 -6.63 -9.82
N GLY A 148 5.68 -7.69 -9.18
CA GLY A 148 4.62 -7.55 -8.19
C GLY A 148 5.05 -6.85 -6.88
N LEU A 149 6.36 -6.84 -6.59
CA LEU A 149 6.89 -6.08 -5.45
C LEU A 149 7.13 -4.61 -5.81
N THR A 150 7.61 -4.31 -7.00
CA THR A 150 8.01 -2.95 -7.40
C THR A 150 6.95 -2.30 -8.30
N ALA A 151 7.02 -2.53 -9.60
CA ALA A 151 6.05 -2.07 -10.57
C ALA A 151 6.08 -2.99 -11.80
N ALA A 152 4.95 -3.15 -12.44
CA ALA A 152 4.81 -3.90 -13.69
C ALA A 152 4.30 -2.99 -14.80
N ALA A 153 4.90 -3.06 -15.99
CA ALA A 153 4.30 -2.51 -17.18
C ALA A 153 3.29 -3.53 -17.72
N VAL A 154 2.04 -3.17 -17.70
CA VAL A 154 0.93 -3.98 -18.18
C VAL A 154 0.34 -3.30 -19.41
N ARG A 155 -0.02 -4.08 -20.40
CA ARG A 155 -0.70 -3.53 -21.57
C ARG A 155 -2.17 -3.33 -21.21
N ASP A 156 -2.63 -2.12 -21.40
CA ASP A 156 -4.05 -1.83 -21.22
C ASP A 156 -4.83 -2.53 -22.35
N ASP A 157 -5.69 -3.44 -21.96
CA ASP A 157 -6.58 -4.14 -22.89
C ASP A 157 -7.76 -3.26 -23.31
N PHE A 158 -7.92 -2.08 -22.67
CA PHE A 158 -8.91 -1.06 -22.98
C PHE A 158 -8.33 -0.01 -23.94
N GLY A 159 -9.00 0.22 -25.04
CA GLY A 159 -8.66 1.26 -26.00
C GLY A 159 -7.42 0.94 -26.88
N ASP A 160 -6.49 1.88 -27.00
CA ASP A 160 -5.37 1.85 -27.97
C ASP A 160 -4.25 0.85 -27.63
N GLY A 161 -4.39 -0.02 -26.64
CA GLY A 161 -3.37 -0.97 -26.22
C GLY A 161 -2.11 -0.30 -25.70
N ARG A 162 -2.24 0.82 -25.02
CA ARG A 162 -1.13 1.57 -24.40
C ARG A 162 -0.55 0.78 -23.21
N TRP A 163 0.72 1.05 -22.94
CA TRP A 163 1.38 0.51 -21.76
C TRP A 163 1.03 1.37 -20.54
N THR A 164 0.53 0.73 -19.49
CA THR A 164 0.28 1.35 -18.18
C THR A 164 1.19 0.76 -17.13
N LEU A 165 1.49 1.53 -16.09
CA LEU A 165 2.33 1.09 -14.99
C LEU A 165 1.43 0.65 -13.82
N GLU A 166 1.46 -0.65 -13.48
CA GLU A 166 0.79 -1.18 -12.30
C GLU A 166 1.74 -1.10 -11.10
N ALA A 167 1.29 -0.45 -10.02
CA ALA A 167 2.07 -0.29 -8.80
C ALA A 167 2.16 -1.59 -8.01
N GLY A 168 3.37 -1.98 -7.62
CA GLY A 168 3.61 -3.14 -6.76
C GLY A 168 3.48 -2.82 -5.27
N ALA A 169 3.65 -3.86 -4.44
CA ALA A 169 3.46 -3.78 -2.99
C ALA A 169 4.30 -2.70 -2.30
N LEU A 170 5.55 -2.46 -2.74
CA LEU A 170 6.42 -1.45 -2.16
C LEU A 170 5.96 -0.02 -2.48
N VAL A 171 5.45 0.20 -3.70
CA VAL A 171 4.91 1.51 -4.09
C VAL A 171 3.62 1.81 -3.30
N LEU A 172 2.75 0.78 -3.16
CA LEU A 172 1.52 0.91 -2.37
C LEU A 172 1.77 1.13 -0.87
N ALA A 173 2.93 0.67 -0.36
CA ALA A 173 3.35 0.87 1.02
C ALA A 173 4.14 2.17 1.25
N ASP A 174 4.17 3.08 0.27
CA ASP A 174 4.85 4.38 0.43
C ASP A 174 4.33 5.12 1.66
N LYS A 175 5.28 5.67 2.46
CA LYS A 175 5.01 6.27 3.78
C LYS A 175 4.26 5.35 4.76
N GLY A 176 4.37 4.05 4.58
CA GLY A 176 3.75 3.02 5.40
C GLY A 176 4.71 1.88 5.72
N LEU A 177 4.19 0.67 5.90
CA LEU A 177 4.95 -0.51 6.26
C LEU A 177 4.74 -1.64 5.24
N ALA A 178 5.81 -2.07 4.58
CA ALA A 178 5.82 -3.28 3.76
C ALA A 178 6.32 -4.46 4.60
N CYS A 179 5.47 -5.46 4.78
CA CYS A 179 5.78 -6.74 5.44
C CYS A 179 5.90 -7.83 4.36
N ILE A 180 7.11 -8.36 4.13
CA ILE A 180 7.43 -9.30 3.06
C ILE A 180 7.92 -10.62 3.64
#